data_37596573b29ad8e6c713fd2820a007e7
#
_entry.id   37596573b29ad8e6c713fd2820a007e7
#
_cell.length_a   1.000
_cell.length_b   1.000
_cell.length_c   1.000
_cell.angle_alpha   90.00
_cell.angle_beta   90.00
_cell.angle_gamma   90.00
#
_symmetry.space_group_name_H-M   'P 1'
#
loop_
_entity.id
_entity.type
_entity.pdbx_description
1 polymer ?
#
loop_
_entity_poly.entity_id
_entity_poly.type
_entity_poly.pdbx_seq_one_letter_code
_entity_poly.pdbx_strand_id
1 'polypeptide(L)'
;MPALEVRGLKKSFGSLVVLKDISLSIQEGEVVSVIGPSGSGKSTLARCICRLEEIDKGEVLLRGERIDNGKHSNRDIALLVGMIFQQFNLFPHLSVMENITLSPIRILDVPPPEAKERALSLLKRVGMIDKKDARPSELSGGQCQRVAIARALAMNPRILLFDEPTSALDPELVGEVLEVIADLAGTGMTMMIITHEMLFAKDVSDRVLFMDEGGIVEQGPPSELFTAPKMPRTRLFLQRMLATVGKELIQAP
;
A
#
# COMPACT_ATOMS: atom_id res chain seq x y z
N MET A 1 10.12 18.48 4.66
CA MET A 1 10.11 18.19 3.20
C MET A 1 9.27 16.94 3.03
N PRO A 2 8.31 16.87 2.08
CA PRO A 2 7.50 15.66 1.89
C PRO A 2 8.36 14.44 1.54
N ALA A 3 7.98 13.26 2.04
CA ALA A 3 8.58 12.00 1.63
C ALA A 3 8.20 11.64 0.19
N LEU A 4 6.93 11.92 -0.16
CA LEU A 4 6.38 11.77 -1.51
C LEU A 4 5.59 13.02 -1.89
N GLU A 5 5.76 13.47 -3.13
CA GLU A 5 4.94 14.53 -3.73
C GLU A 5 4.57 14.16 -5.15
N VAL A 6 3.31 14.32 -5.49
CA VAL A 6 2.75 14.12 -6.83
C VAL A 6 2.14 15.45 -7.27
N ARG A 7 2.50 15.93 -8.45
CA ARG A 7 2.05 17.22 -8.98
C ARG A 7 1.42 17.04 -10.36
N GLY A 8 0.14 17.34 -10.49
CA GLY A 8 -0.57 17.40 -11.75
C GLY A 8 -0.53 16.10 -12.56
N LEU A 9 -0.48 14.94 -11.89
CA LEU A 9 -0.32 13.65 -12.54
C LEU A 9 -1.55 13.30 -13.36
N LYS A 10 -1.31 12.96 -14.64
CA LYS A 10 -2.33 12.48 -15.58
C LYS A 10 -1.91 11.13 -16.16
N LYS A 11 -2.88 10.24 -16.33
CA LYS A 11 -2.68 8.93 -16.95
C LYS A 11 -3.90 8.52 -17.76
N SER A 12 -3.66 8.06 -18.96
CA SER A 12 -4.67 7.51 -19.87
C SER A 12 -4.22 6.15 -20.39
N PHE A 13 -5.18 5.30 -20.72
CA PHE A 13 -4.98 4.05 -21.45
C PHE A 13 -5.80 4.13 -22.75
N GLY A 14 -5.13 4.39 -23.86
CA GLY A 14 -5.79 4.71 -25.12
C GLY A 14 -6.64 5.99 -24.98
N SER A 15 -7.94 5.89 -25.24
CA SER A 15 -8.88 7.01 -25.09
C SER A 15 -9.43 7.17 -23.67
N LEU A 16 -9.21 6.21 -22.79
CA LEU A 16 -9.74 6.24 -21.41
C LEU A 16 -8.80 7.04 -20.50
N VAL A 17 -9.25 8.19 -20.04
CA VAL A 17 -8.55 9.00 -19.02
C VAL A 17 -8.84 8.41 -17.64
N VAL A 18 -7.80 7.87 -16.97
CA VAL A 18 -7.92 7.22 -15.65
C VAL A 18 -7.52 8.17 -14.52
N LEU A 19 -6.45 8.96 -14.69
CA LEU A 19 -6.05 10.00 -13.73
C LEU A 19 -6.08 11.35 -14.44
N LYS A 20 -6.84 12.31 -13.89
CA LYS A 20 -7.15 13.58 -14.57
C LYS A 20 -6.20 14.73 -14.22
N ASP A 21 -5.86 14.88 -12.95
CA ASP A 21 -4.97 15.94 -12.43
C ASP A 21 -4.71 15.70 -10.93
N ILE A 22 -3.96 14.64 -10.64
CA ILE A 22 -3.72 14.26 -9.25
C ILE A 22 -2.55 15.05 -8.68
N SER A 23 -2.81 15.76 -7.57
CA SER A 23 -1.77 16.39 -6.78
C SER A 23 -1.97 16.03 -5.30
N LEU A 24 -0.91 15.50 -4.69
CA LEU A 24 -0.87 15.14 -3.27
C LEU A 24 0.55 15.20 -2.74
N SER A 25 0.69 15.28 -1.43
CA SER A 25 1.97 15.12 -0.74
C SER A 25 1.80 14.22 0.47
N ILE A 26 2.83 13.47 0.85
CA ILE A 26 2.87 12.66 2.06
C ILE A 26 4.13 13.06 2.83
N GLN A 27 3.97 13.42 4.11
CA GLN A 27 5.09 13.79 4.97
C GLN A 27 5.84 12.55 5.47
N GLU A 28 7.08 12.73 5.94
CA GLU A 28 7.80 11.61 6.60
C GLU A 28 7.04 11.18 7.86
N GLY A 29 6.82 9.86 7.99
CA GLY A 29 6.06 9.26 9.07
C GLY A 29 4.54 9.36 8.93
N GLU A 30 4.02 10.06 7.90
CA GLU A 30 2.58 10.19 7.69
C GLU A 30 1.99 8.91 7.08
N VAL A 31 0.84 8.50 7.62
CA VAL A 31 0.01 7.42 7.08
C VAL A 31 -1.19 8.02 6.35
N VAL A 32 -1.25 7.82 5.04
CA VAL A 32 -2.32 8.35 4.19
C VAL A 32 -3.12 7.19 3.60
N SER A 33 -4.41 7.11 3.94
CA SER A 33 -5.31 6.17 3.26
C SER A 33 -5.97 6.79 2.04
N VAL A 34 -6.10 5.99 0.98
CA VAL A 34 -6.79 6.36 -0.26
C VAL A 34 -8.03 5.47 -0.40
N ILE A 35 -9.20 6.07 -0.31
CA ILE A 35 -10.49 5.38 -0.42
C ILE A 35 -11.26 5.86 -1.65
N GLY A 36 -12.24 5.09 -2.08
CA GLY A 36 -13.09 5.45 -3.22
C GLY A 36 -13.63 4.24 -3.96
N PRO A 37 -14.59 4.41 -4.88
CA PRO A 37 -15.18 3.30 -5.63
C PRO A 37 -14.15 2.57 -6.49
N SER A 38 -14.46 1.32 -6.86
CA SER A 38 -13.68 0.56 -7.83
C SER A 38 -13.64 1.32 -9.17
N GLY A 39 -12.48 1.31 -9.83
CA GLY A 39 -12.30 2.06 -11.08
C GLY A 39 -12.03 3.57 -10.92
N SER A 40 -11.93 4.11 -9.70
CA SER A 40 -11.61 5.54 -9.50
C SER A 40 -10.14 5.92 -9.77
N GLY A 41 -9.27 4.95 -10.07
CA GLY A 41 -7.86 5.18 -10.43
C GLY A 41 -6.85 4.97 -9.30
N LYS A 42 -7.27 4.51 -8.10
CA LYS A 42 -6.39 4.33 -6.92
C LYS A 42 -5.16 3.46 -7.19
N SER A 43 -5.36 2.24 -7.71
CA SER A 43 -4.26 1.32 -8.04
C SER A 43 -3.38 1.85 -9.16
N THR A 44 -3.96 2.57 -10.14
CA THR A 44 -3.20 3.24 -11.19
C THR A 44 -2.29 4.32 -10.61
N LEU A 45 -2.79 5.10 -9.64
CA LEU A 45 -1.99 6.11 -8.94
C LEU A 45 -0.78 5.46 -8.24
N ALA A 46 -0.99 4.38 -7.46
CA ALA A 46 0.10 3.68 -6.80
C ALA A 46 1.13 3.13 -7.79
N ARG A 47 0.68 2.54 -8.90
CA ARG A 47 1.56 2.03 -9.96
C ARG A 47 2.35 3.13 -10.66
N CYS A 48 1.76 4.29 -10.90
CA CYS A 48 2.46 5.45 -11.44
C CYS A 48 3.54 5.96 -10.46
N ILE A 49 3.26 6.01 -9.16
CA ILE A 49 4.22 6.40 -8.13
C ILE A 49 5.41 5.43 -8.10
N CYS A 50 5.17 4.13 -8.24
CA CYS A 50 6.21 3.10 -8.29
C CYS A 50 6.89 2.97 -9.66
N ARG A 51 6.52 3.78 -10.66
CA ARG A 51 6.96 3.66 -12.06
C ARG A 51 6.70 2.29 -12.68
N LEU A 52 5.69 1.59 -12.22
CA LEU A 52 5.17 0.39 -12.88
C LEU A 52 4.26 0.75 -14.06
N GLU A 53 3.75 1.99 -14.06
CA GLU A 53 3.03 2.63 -15.16
C GLU A 53 3.67 3.99 -15.44
N GLU A 54 3.88 4.29 -16.72
CA GLU A 54 4.37 5.60 -17.16
C GLU A 54 3.26 6.65 -17.02
N ILE A 55 3.61 7.85 -16.58
CA ILE A 55 2.69 8.99 -16.51
C ILE A 55 2.65 9.73 -17.83
N ASP A 56 1.49 10.28 -18.21
CA ASP A 56 1.35 11.10 -19.42
C ASP A 56 1.79 12.55 -19.17
N LYS A 57 1.48 13.09 -17.98
CA LYS A 57 1.84 14.45 -17.56
C LYS A 57 2.02 14.48 -16.04
N GLY A 58 2.65 15.55 -15.57
CA GLY A 58 2.89 15.81 -14.16
C GLY A 58 4.27 15.37 -13.70
N GLU A 59 4.43 15.26 -12.40
CA GLU A 59 5.69 14.92 -11.75
C GLU A 59 5.45 14.06 -10.51
N VAL A 60 6.38 13.13 -10.26
CA VAL A 60 6.47 12.37 -9.01
C VAL A 60 7.83 12.66 -8.39
N LEU A 61 7.83 13.15 -7.15
CA LEU A 61 9.04 13.47 -6.42
C LEU A 61 9.11 12.65 -5.13
N LEU A 62 10.26 12.05 -4.87
CA LEU A 62 10.61 11.44 -3.58
C LEU A 62 11.66 12.34 -2.89
N ARG A 63 11.31 12.86 -1.72
CA ARG A 63 12.15 13.80 -0.94
C ARG A 63 12.66 14.99 -1.79
N GLY A 64 11.79 15.51 -2.66
CA GLY A 64 12.09 16.63 -3.55
C GLY A 64 12.86 16.26 -4.81
N GLU A 65 13.27 15.01 -4.98
CA GLU A 65 13.93 14.52 -6.18
C GLU A 65 12.93 13.90 -7.15
N ARG A 66 12.89 14.42 -8.38
CA ARG A 66 11.96 13.93 -9.42
C ARG A 66 12.40 12.57 -9.95
N ILE A 67 11.50 11.56 -9.82
CA ILE A 67 11.79 10.16 -10.15
C ILE A 67 11.28 9.71 -11.52
N ASP A 68 10.38 10.45 -12.14
CA ASP A 68 9.75 10.11 -13.43
C ASP A 68 10.49 10.63 -14.66
N ASN A 69 11.63 11.32 -14.48
CA ASN A 69 12.39 12.01 -15.52
C ASN A 69 13.43 11.15 -16.28
N GLY A 70 13.43 9.84 -16.07
CA GLY A 70 14.37 8.90 -16.70
C GLY A 70 15.79 8.89 -16.11
N LYS A 71 16.13 9.75 -15.13
CA LYS A 71 17.43 9.76 -14.46
C LYS A 71 17.61 8.60 -13.48
N HIS A 72 16.50 8.13 -12.90
CA HIS A 72 16.49 7.00 -11.98
C HIS A 72 16.09 5.73 -12.72
N SER A 73 16.79 4.64 -12.43
CA SER A 73 16.38 3.32 -12.88
C SER A 73 15.18 2.82 -12.05
N ASN A 74 14.44 1.82 -12.57
CA ASN A 74 13.39 1.17 -11.78
C ASN A 74 13.95 0.51 -10.52
N ARG A 75 15.24 0.09 -10.54
CA ARG A 75 15.95 -0.40 -9.36
C ARG A 75 16.05 0.68 -8.28
N ASP A 76 16.45 1.91 -8.63
CA ASP A 76 16.58 3.00 -7.67
C ASP A 76 15.26 3.32 -7.00
N ILE A 77 14.16 3.30 -7.76
CA ILE A 77 12.81 3.51 -7.21
C ILE A 77 12.40 2.38 -6.27
N ALA A 78 12.64 1.12 -6.68
CA ALA A 78 12.32 -0.04 -5.84
C ALA A 78 13.11 -0.09 -4.52
N LEU A 79 14.22 0.63 -4.40
CA LEU A 79 14.96 0.82 -3.15
C LEU A 79 14.30 1.85 -2.22
N LEU A 80 13.58 2.79 -2.76
CA LEU A 80 12.95 3.88 -2.01
C LEU A 80 11.50 3.60 -1.67
N VAL A 81 10.78 2.91 -2.58
CA VAL A 81 9.35 2.64 -2.49
C VAL A 81 9.11 1.14 -2.48
N GLY A 82 8.64 0.63 -1.35
CA GLY A 82 8.14 -0.75 -1.25
C GLY A 82 6.66 -0.79 -1.66
N MET A 83 6.29 -1.71 -2.54
CA MET A 83 4.90 -1.90 -2.95
C MET A 83 4.39 -3.27 -2.53
N ILE A 84 3.26 -3.28 -1.86
CA ILE A 84 2.50 -4.47 -1.47
C ILE A 84 1.24 -4.50 -2.34
N PHE A 85 1.11 -5.57 -3.14
CA PHE A 85 0.03 -5.74 -4.09
C PHE A 85 -1.15 -6.50 -3.50
N GLN A 86 -2.32 -6.38 -4.12
CA GLN A 86 -3.50 -7.18 -3.86
C GLN A 86 -3.21 -8.68 -4.01
N GLN A 87 -2.49 -9.07 -5.09
CA GLN A 87 -1.92 -10.41 -5.23
C GLN A 87 -0.57 -10.44 -4.54
N PHE A 88 -0.30 -11.47 -3.76
CA PHE A 88 0.90 -11.59 -2.91
C PHE A 88 2.20 -11.55 -3.70
N ASN A 89 2.17 -12.01 -4.97
CA ASN A 89 3.30 -12.03 -5.89
C ASN A 89 4.57 -12.69 -5.31
N LEU A 90 4.38 -13.68 -4.45
CA LEU A 90 5.49 -14.50 -3.94
C LEU A 90 6.01 -15.42 -5.05
N PHE A 91 7.31 -15.67 -5.04
CA PHE A 91 7.93 -16.63 -5.95
C PHE A 91 7.54 -18.05 -5.51
N PRO A 92 6.73 -18.79 -6.29
CA PRO A 92 6.11 -20.04 -5.83
C PRO A 92 7.12 -21.19 -5.65
N HIS A 93 8.27 -21.10 -6.32
CA HIS A 93 9.34 -22.09 -6.27
C HIS A 93 10.37 -21.84 -5.15
N LEU A 94 10.28 -20.72 -4.47
CA LEU A 94 11.14 -20.33 -3.36
C LEU A 94 10.43 -20.53 -2.02
N SER A 95 11.19 -20.84 -0.97
CA SER A 95 10.71 -20.82 0.41
C SER A 95 10.37 -19.40 0.87
N VAL A 96 9.70 -19.27 2.00
CA VAL A 96 9.44 -17.98 2.67
C VAL A 96 10.74 -17.23 2.92
N MET A 97 11.74 -17.90 3.49
CA MET A 97 13.06 -17.32 3.75
C MET A 97 13.71 -16.81 2.47
N GLU A 98 13.72 -17.62 1.40
CA GLU A 98 14.29 -17.24 0.11
C GLU A 98 13.54 -16.08 -0.54
N ASN A 99 12.20 -16.03 -0.46
CA ASN A 99 11.40 -14.90 -0.93
C ASN A 99 11.82 -13.57 -0.30
N ILE A 100 12.17 -13.58 0.99
CA ILE A 100 12.54 -12.37 1.72
C ILE A 100 14.00 -12.00 1.47
N THR A 101 14.91 -12.99 1.38
CA THR A 101 16.36 -12.73 1.28
C THR A 101 16.86 -12.49 -0.13
N LEU A 102 16.13 -12.93 -1.16
CA LEU A 102 16.56 -12.86 -2.56
C LEU A 102 16.92 -11.43 -2.98
N SER A 103 16.03 -10.48 -2.79
CA SER A 103 16.23 -9.09 -3.23
C SER A 103 17.34 -8.37 -2.45
N PRO A 104 17.42 -8.44 -1.11
CA PRO A 104 18.55 -7.90 -0.36
C PRO A 104 19.90 -8.43 -0.85
N ILE A 105 20.02 -9.74 -1.10
CA ILE A 105 21.27 -10.35 -1.57
C ILE A 105 21.60 -9.92 -3.00
N ARG A 106 20.60 -9.93 -3.92
CA ARG A 106 20.86 -9.74 -5.34
C ARG A 106 20.90 -8.27 -5.78
N ILE A 107 20.22 -7.40 -5.04
CA ILE A 107 20.05 -5.98 -5.42
C ILE A 107 20.85 -5.06 -4.51
N LEU A 108 20.89 -5.35 -3.19
CA LEU A 108 21.61 -4.52 -2.22
C LEU A 108 23.01 -5.06 -1.91
N ASP A 109 23.39 -6.22 -2.48
CA ASP A 109 24.66 -6.92 -2.22
C ASP A 109 24.86 -7.21 -0.72
N VAL A 110 23.76 -7.38 0.04
CA VAL A 110 23.82 -7.74 1.47
C VAL A 110 24.38 -9.15 1.61
N PRO A 111 25.35 -9.37 2.49
CA PRO A 111 25.89 -10.71 2.75
C PRO A 111 24.79 -11.70 3.16
N PRO A 112 24.79 -12.96 2.63
CA PRO A 112 23.73 -13.93 2.93
C PRO A 112 23.44 -14.16 4.43
N PRO A 113 24.44 -14.20 5.34
CA PRO A 113 24.16 -14.33 6.77
C PRO A 113 23.37 -13.13 7.33
N GLU A 114 23.73 -11.89 6.94
CA GLU A 114 23.05 -10.67 7.36
C GLU A 114 21.63 -10.61 6.80
N ALA A 115 21.44 -10.95 5.51
CA ALA A 115 20.12 -11.01 4.89
C ALA A 115 19.22 -12.02 5.60
N LYS A 116 19.77 -13.17 6.02
CA LYS A 116 19.03 -14.18 6.77
C LYS A 116 18.63 -13.68 8.17
N GLU A 117 19.53 -13.02 8.88
CA GLU A 117 19.23 -12.44 10.19
C GLU A 117 18.14 -11.38 10.10
N ARG A 118 18.23 -10.48 9.13
CA ARG A 118 17.19 -9.48 8.82
C ARG A 118 15.85 -10.15 8.52
N ALA A 119 15.85 -11.20 7.68
CA ALA A 119 14.63 -11.93 7.35
C ALA A 119 14.00 -12.61 8.57
N LEU A 120 14.79 -13.21 9.46
CA LEU A 120 14.29 -13.82 10.70
C LEU A 120 13.62 -12.78 11.61
N SER A 121 14.24 -11.60 11.75
CA SER A 121 13.66 -10.48 12.52
C SER A 121 12.30 -10.03 11.93
N LEU A 122 12.24 -9.88 10.61
CA LEU A 122 11.00 -9.48 9.91
C LEU A 122 9.91 -10.56 10.01
N LEU A 123 10.28 -11.84 9.85
CA LEU A 123 9.35 -12.96 10.01
C LEU A 123 8.78 -13.03 11.44
N LYS A 124 9.60 -12.75 12.45
CA LYS A 124 9.12 -12.65 13.82
C LYS A 124 8.12 -11.50 13.98
N ARG A 125 8.39 -10.33 13.37
CA ARG A 125 7.52 -9.16 13.42
C ARG A 125 6.15 -9.40 12.78
N VAL A 126 6.09 -10.15 11.67
CA VAL A 126 4.84 -10.49 10.97
C VAL A 126 4.22 -11.83 11.44
N GLY A 127 4.73 -12.44 12.52
CA GLY A 127 4.20 -13.69 13.09
C GLY A 127 4.37 -14.92 12.18
N MET A 128 5.45 -14.97 11.38
CA MET A 128 5.66 -16.01 10.36
C MET A 128 6.97 -16.82 10.55
N ILE A 129 7.59 -16.74 11.73
CA ILE A 129 8.88 -17.36 11.99
C ILE A 129 8.86 -18.89 11.81
N ASP A 130 7.76 -19.55 12.23
CA ASP A 130 7.61 -21.02 12.17
C ASP A 130 7.37 -21.52 10.73
N LYS A 131 7.09 -20.60 9.80
CA LYS A 131 6.86 -20.90 8.38
C LYS A 131 8.03 -20.53 7.47
N LYS A 132 9.20 -20.23 8.03
CA LYS A 132 10.36 -19.74 7.26
C LYS A 132 10.82 -20.66 6.14
N ASP A 133 10.66 -21.97 6.31
CA ASP A 133 11.08 -23.00 5.34
C ASP A 133 9.92 -23.47 4.45
N ALA A 134 8.67 -23.04 4.70
CA ALA A 134 7.49 -23.37 3.91
C ALA A 134 7.53 -22.70 2.53
N ARG A 135 6.81 -23.25 1.57
CA ARG A 135 6.56 -22.63 0.25
C ARG A 135 5.22 -21.89 0.23
N PRO A 136 5.03 -20.92 -0.67
CA PRO A 136 3.77 -20.18 -0.78
C PRO A 136 2.53 -21.06 -0.93
N SER A 137 2.63 -22.21 -1.59
CA SER A 137 1.53 -23.19 -1.74
C SER A 137 1.09 -23.86 -0.43
N GLU A 138 1.88 -23.74 0.63
CA GLU A 138 1.63 -24.32 1.96
C GLU A 138 1.10 -23.27 2.95
N LEU A 139 0.82 -22.05 2.47
CA LEU A 139 0.39 -20.91 3.27
C LEU A 139 -1.06 -20.51 2.94
N SER A 140 -1.76 -20.00 3.96
CA SER A 140 -3.03 -19.29 3.73
C SER A 140 -2.80 -17.95 3.01
N GLY A 141 -3.86 -17.35 2.45
CA GLY A 141 -3.78 -16.03 1.82
C GLY A 141 -3.22 -14.96 2.75
N GLY A 142 -3.71 -14.89 4.00
CA GLY A 142 -3.21 -13.95 5.01
C GLY A 142 -1.74 -14.18 5.37
N GLN A 143 -1.31 -15.45 5.43
CA GLN A 143 0.10 -15.81 5.62
C GLN A 143 0.96 -15.36 4.43
N CYS A 144 0.51 -15.58 3.20
CA CYS A 144 1.20 -15.10 2.00
C CYS A 144 1.35 -13.57 2.01
N GLN A 145 0.30 -12.84 2.40
CA GLN A 145 0.33 -11.39 2.47
C GLN A 145 1.31 -10.89 3.54
N ARG A 146 1.33 -11.50 4.72
CA ARG A 146 2.31 -11.15 5.77
C ARG A 146 3.76 -11.40 5.32
N VAL A 147 4.00 -12.47 4.57
CA VAL A 147 5.31 -12.73 3.95
C VAL A 147 5.63 -11.68 2.88
N ALA A 148 4.67 -11.26 2.06
CA ALA A 148 4.86 -10.20 1.07
C ALA A 148 5.22 -8.85 1.73
N ILE A 149 4.60 -8.53 2.87
CA ILE A 149 4.97 -7.36 3.69
C ILE A 149 6.40 -7.48 4.20
N ALA A 150 6.78 -8.63 4.78
CA ALA A 150 8.15 -8.87 5.26
C ALA A 150 9.19 -8.76 4.13
N ARG A 151 8.87 -9.27 2.94
CA ARG A 151 9.72 -9.14 1.75
C ARG A 151 9.91 -7.68 1.33
N ALA A 152 8.86 -6.88 1.32
CA ALA A 152 8.97 -5.46 1.00
C ALA A 152 9.82 -4.71 2.04
N LEU A 153 9.63 -4.99 3.33
CA LEU A 153 10.41 -4.41 4.43
C LEU A 153 11.90 -4.79 4.38
N ALA A 154 12.24 -5.98 3.85
CA ALA A 154 13.63 -6.44 3.77
C ALA A 154 14.51 -5.53 2.90
N MET A 155 13.92 -4.77 1.98
CA MET A 155 14.61 -3.78 1.16
C MET A 155 14.84 -2.45 1.88
N ASN A 156 14.35 -2.29 3.12
CA ASN A 156 14.43 -1.07 3.92
C ASN A 156 13.92 0.18 3.19
N PRO A 157 12.69 0.14 2.63
CA PRO A 157 12.14 1.24 1.84
C PRO A 157 11.86 2.46 2.72
N ARG A 158 11.82 3.65 2.09
CA ARG A 158 11.48 4.92 2.74
C ARG A 158 9.97 5.12 2.88
N ILE A 159 9.21 4.57 1.94
CA ILE A 159 7.74 4.60 1.93
C ILE A 159 7.20 3.24 1.51
N LEU A 160 6.10 2.83 2.13
CA LEU A 160 5.34 1.64 1.74
C LEU A 160 4.02 2.04 1.09
N LEU A 161 3.75 1.47 -0.09
CA LEU A 161 2.49 1.60 -0.79
C LEU A 161 1.74 0.27 -0.71
N PHE A 162 0.52 0.29 -0.19
CA PHE A 162 -0.36 -0.86 -0.13
C PHE A 162 -1.48 -0.69 -1.15
N ASP A 163 -1.61 -1.61 -2.10
CA ASP A 163 -2.67 -1.64 -3.10
C ASP A 163 -3.68 -2.74 -2.76
N GLU A 164 -4.70 -2.38 -2.00
CA GLU A 164 -5.78 -3.26 -1.54
C GLU A 164 -5.26 -4.57 -0.90
N PRO A 165 -4.47 -4.49 0.18
CA PRO A 165 -3.71 -5.63 0.72
C PRO A 165 -4.58 -6.77 1.27
N THR A 166 -5.88 -6.55 1.46
CA THR A 166 -6.83 -7.53 2.06
C THR A 166 -7.88 -8.03 1.07
N SER A 167 -8.03 -7.42 -0.10
CA SER A 167 -9.14 -7.70 -1.02
C SER A 167 -9.13 -9.11 -1.66
N ALA A 168 -7.99 -9.82 -1.61
CA ALA A 168 -7.86 -11.20 -2.07
C ALA A 168 -7.93 -12.23 -0.93
N LEU A 169 -8.32 -11.81 0.28
CA LEU A 169 -8.36 -12.64 1.48
C LEU A 169 -9.78 -13.02 1.87
N ASP A 170 -9.90 -14.20 2.51
CA ASP A 170 -11.11 -14.55 3.23
C ASP A 170 -11.30 -13.58 4.41
N PRO A 171 -12.55 -13.19 4.74
CA PRO A 171 -12.84 -12.22 5.81
C PRO A 171 -12.21 -12.56 7.16
N GLU A 172 -12.12 -13.85 7.50
CA GLU A 172 -11.51 -14.33 8.75
C GLU A 172 -10.00 -14.03 8.85
N LEU A 173 -9.32 -13.86 7.70
CA LEU A 173 -7.87 -13.63 7.62
C LEU A 173 -7.50 -12.14 7.50
N VAL A 174 -8.46 -11.27 7.27
CA VAL A 174 -8.25 -9.82 7.08
C VAL A 174 -7.63 -9.19 8.33
N GLY A 175 -8.15 -9.52 9.51
CA GLY A 175 -7.72 -8.94 10.79
C GLY A 175 -6.21 -9.08 11.03
N GLU A 176 -5.65 -10.28 10.83
CA GLU A 176 -4.22 -10.56 11.04
C GLU A 176 -3.30 -9.70 10.15
N VAL A 177 -3.74 -9.38 8.93
CA VAL A 177 -2.96 -8.54 8.02
C VAL A 177 -3.08 -7.07 8.40
N LEU A 178 -4.27 -6.62 8.78
CA LEU A 178 -4.51 -5.25 9.22
C LEU A 178 -3.75 -4.92 10.51
N GLU A 179 -3.65 -5.86 11.46
CA GLU A 179 -2.84 -5.72 12.68
C GLU A 179 -1.37 -5.46 12.33
N VAL A 180 -0.79 -6.25 11.41
CA VAL A 180 0.60 -6.04 10.96
C VAL A 180 0.78 -4.64 10.34
N ILE A 181 -0.18 -4.18 9.54
CA ILE A 181 -0.10 -2.85 8.92
C ILE A 181 -0.24 -1.74 9.99
N ALA A 182 -1.13 -1.91 10.98
CA ALA A 182 -1.28 -0.98 12.09
C ALA A 182 0.00 -0.90 12.95
N ASP A 183 0.64 -2.04 13.23
CA ASP A 183 1.92 -2.08 13.94
C ASP A 183 3.02 -1.33 13.17
N LEU A 184 3.04 -1.43 11.84
CA LEU A 184 3.97 -0.68 11.00
C LEU A 184 3.70 0.82 11.08
N ALA A 185 2.44 1.25 11.06
CA ALA A 185 2.05 2.64 11.23
C ALA A 185 2.58 3.20 12.57
N GLY A 186 2.41 2.45 13.65
CA GLY A 186 2.89 2.82 14.99
C GLY A 186 4.42 3.00 15.09
N THR A 187 5.20 2.53 14.13
CA THR A 187 6.67 2.74 14.09
C THR A 187 7.11 4.02 13.40
N GLY A 188 6.19 4.85 12.90
CA GLY A 188 6.51 6.05 12.14
C GLY A 188 6.93 5.77 10.68
N MET A 189 6.55 4.61 10.14
CA MET A 189 6.76 4.30 8.73
C MET A 189 5.85 5.18 7.86
N THR A 190 6.42 5.84 6.85
CA THR A 190 5.64 6.57 5.86
C THR A 190 4.86 5.60 4.98
N MET A 191 3.53 5.77 4.89
CA MET A 191 2.69 4.82 4.17
C MET A 191 1.59 5.50 3.35
N MET A 192 1.28 4.92 2.19
CA MET A 192 0.05 5.15 1.46
C MET A 192 -0.71 3.83 1.36
N ILE A 193 -1.95 3.80 1.82
CA ILE A 193 -2.75 2.58 1.91
C ILE A 193 -4.03 2.75 1.10
N ILE A 194 -4.12 2.05 -0.03
CA ILE A 194 -5.38 1.92 -0.78
C ILE A 194 -6.17 0.79 -0.14
N THR A 195 -7.36 1.09 0.35
CA THR A 195 -8.17 0.09 1.07
C THR A 195 -9.67 0.32 0.92
N HIS A 196 -10.42 -0.75 1.09
CA HIS A 196 -11.87 -0.77 1.27
C HIS A 196 -12.27 -0.96 2.74
N GLU A 197 -11.31 -1.15 3.64
CA GLU A 197 -11.50 -1.31 5.08
C GLU A 197 -11.68 0.07 5.74
N MET A 198 -12.94 0.56 5.78
CA MET A 198 -13.23 1.94 6.20
C MET A 198 -12.90 2.20 7.68
N LEU A 199 -13.17 1.24 8.57
CA LEU A 199 -12.86 1.37 9.99
C LEU A 199 -11.34 1.38 10.21
N PHE A 200 -10.62 0.50 9.55
CA PHE A 200 -9.16 0.48 9.57
C PHE A 200 -8.56 1.81 9.07
N ALA A 201 -9.04 2.30 7.91
CA ALA A 201 -8.57 3.58 7.38
C ALA A 201 -8.83 4.74 8.35
N LYS A 202 -9.98 4.72 9.07
CA LYS A 202 -10.31 5.72 10.09
C LYS A 202 -9.36 5.67 11.28
N ASP A 203 -8.97 4.47 11.73
CA ASP A 203 -8.24 4.26 12.97
C ASP A 203 -6.72 4.43 12.78
N VAL A 204 -6.18 4.08 11.59
CA VAL A 204 -4.72 4.01 11.38
C VAL A 204 -4.15 5.24 10.68
N SER A 205 -4.97 6.05 9.99
CA SER A 205 -4.48 7.11 9.13
C SER A 205 -4.39 8.46 9.83
N ASP A 206 -3.37 9.23 9.49
CA ASP A 206 -3.29 10.65 9.81
C ASP A 206 -4.19 11.48 8.89
N ARG A 207 -4.32 11.04 7.63
CA ARG A 207 -5.13 11.69 6.60
C ARG A 207 -5.75 10.68 5.65
N VAL A 208 -6.94 10.99 5.17
CA VAL A 208 -7.67 10.19 4.19
C VAL A 208 -7.93 11.01 2.94
N LEU A 209 -7.71 10.39 1.78
CA LEU A 209 -8.03 10.94 0.46
C LEU A 209 -9.19 10.15 -0.13
N PHE A 210 -10.26 10.84 -0.50
CA PHE A 210 -11.34 10.22 -1.26
C PHE A 210 -11.16 10.50 -2.74
N MET A 211 -10.97 9.43 -3.53
CA MET A 211 -10.84 9.50 -4.99
C MET A 211 -12.10 9.02 -5.70
N ASP A 212 -12.53 9.77 -6.69
CA ASP A 212 -13.59 9.37 -7.60
C ASP A 212 -13.34 9.91 -9.01
N GLU A 213 -13.75 9.17 -10.03
CA GLU A 213 -13.64 9.53 -11.45
C GLU A 213 -12.26 10.08 -11.88
N GLY A 214 -11.19 9.52 -11.32
CA GLY A 214 -9.81 9.87 -11.66
C GLY A 214 -9.30 11.17 -11.01
N GLY A 215 -10.00 11.71 -10.01
CA GLY A 215 -9.61 12.90 -9.25
C GLY A 215 -9.66 12.68 -7.74
N ILE A 216 -8.95 13.52 -6.98
CA ILE A 216 -9.12 13.63 -5.53
C ILE A 216 -10.28 14.59 -5.29
N VAL A 217 -11.39 14.07 -4.75
CA VAL A 217 -12.62 14.83 -4.49
C VAL A 217 -12.57 15.55 -3.16
N GLU A 218 -12.02 14.87 -2.14
CA GLU A 218 -11.92 15.39 -0.78
C GLU A 218 -10.75 14.75 -0.05
N GLN A 219 -10.14 15.51 0.85
CA GLN A 219 -9.10 15.01 1.75
C GLN A 219 -9.17 15.70 3.10
N GLY A 220 -8.79 15.01 4.14
CA GLY A 220 -8.76 15.55 5.49
C GLY A 220 -8.44 14.52 6.56
N PRO A 221 -8.38 14.94 7.84
CA PRO A 221 -8.25 14.02 8.95
C PRO A 221 -9.40 13.00 8.97
N PRO A 222 -9.15 11.75 9.38
CA PRO A 222 -10.21 10.73 9.46
C PRO A 222 -11.42 11.19 10.30
N SER A 223 -11.15 11.88 11.41
CA SER A 223 -12.19 12.41 12.30
C SER A 223 -13.18 13.35 11.62
N GLU A 224 -12.74 14.13 10.63
CA GLU A 224 -13.61 15.01 9.85
C GLU A 224 -14.25 14.29 8.67
N LEU A 225 -13.44 13.59 7.87
CA LEU A 225 -13.89 13.01 6.61
C LEU A 225 -14.94 11.90 6.82
N PHE A 226 -14.81 11.08 7.87
CA PHE A 226 -15.77 10.01 8.16
C PHE A 226 -17.03 10.49 8.90
N THR A 227 -16.98 11.61 9.63
CA THR A 227 -18.12 12.08 10.44
C THR A 227 -18.88 13.23 9.78
N ALA A 228 -18.18 14.15 9.13
CA ALA A 228 -18.74 15.37 8.54
C ALA A 228 -18.13 15.68 7.17
N PRO A 229 -18.24 14.76 6.18
CA PRO A 229 -17.69 14.99 4.84
C PRO A 229 -18.34 16.22 4.19
N LYS A 230 -17.51 17.10 3.63
CA LYS A 230 -17.93 18.38 3.03
C LYS A 230 -18.55 18.17 1.65
N MET A 231 -17.97 17.23 0.89
CA MET A 231 -18.40 16.97 -0.49
C MET A 231 -19.59 16.00 -0.54
N PRO A 232 -20.66 16.32 -1.28
CA PRO A 232 -21.85 15.44 -1.39
C PRO A 232 -21.51 14.03 -1.88
N ARG A 233 -20.51 13.93 -2.78
CA ARG A 233 -20.07 12.65 -3.35
C ARG A 233 -19.38 11.77 -2.31
N THR A 234 -18.51 12.34 -1.47
CA THR A 234 -17.87 11.65 -0.34
C THR A 234 -18.91 11.14 0.64
N ARG A 235 -19.89 12.00 0.99
CA ARG A 235 -20.99 11.63 1.90
C ARG A 235 -21.79 10.44 1.39
N LEU A 236 -22.17 10.47 0.11
CA LEU A 236 -22.93 9.38 -0.50
C LEU A 236 -22.13 8.06 -0.52
N PHE A 237 -20.84 8.13 -0.81
CA PHE A 237 -19.97 6.95 -0.81
C PHE A 237 -19.86 6.36 0.60
N LEU A 238 -19.52 7.16 1.60
CA LEU A 238 -19.36 6.70 2.98
C LEU A 238 -20.66 6.16 3.58
N GLN A 239 -21.81 6.78 3.30
CA GLN A 239 -23.11 6.26 3.75
C GLN A 239 -23.38 4.85 3.23
N ARG A 240 -23.04 4.56 1.98
CA ARG A 240 -23.21 3.23 1.38
C ARG A 240 -22.26 2.21 2.03
N MET A 241 -20.98 2.57 2.16
CA MET A 241 -19.97 1.66 2.71
C MET A 241 -20.23 1.33 4.18
N LEU A 242 -20.51 2.35 5.01
CA LEU A 242 -20.79 2.15 6.44
C LEU A 242 -22.12 1.44 6.70
N ALA A 243 -23.13 1.62 5.85
CA ALA A 243 -24.38 0.87 5.95
C ALA A 243 -24.19 -0.63 5.66
N THR A 244 -23.23 -1.00 4.83
CA THR A 244 -22.87 -2.40 4.55
C THR A 244 -22.18 -3.01 5.77
N VAL A 245 -21.19 -2.34 6.33
CA VAL A 245 -20.47 -2.78 7.55
C VAL A 245 -21.44 -2.95 8.75
N GLY A 246 -22.39 -2.01 8.93
CA GLY A 246 -23.39 -2.12 9.99
C GLY A 246 -24.36 -3.30 9.83
N LYS A 247 -24.63 -3.75 8.60
CA LYS A 247 -25.45 -4.93 8.34
C LYS A 247 -24.70 -6.24 8.58
N GLU A 248 -23.41 -6.29 8.29
CA GLU A 248 -22.56 -7.47 8.56
C GLU A 248 -22.39 -7.73 10.06
N LEU A 249 -22.26 -6.66 10.87
CA LEU A 249 -22.19 -6.78 12.34
C LEU A 249 -23.50 -7.26 13.00
N ILE A 250 -24.66 -7.10 12.32
CA ILE A 250 -25.97 -7.52 12.84
C ILE A 250 -26.31 -8.97 12.39
N GLN A 251 -25.63 -9.49 11.39
CA GLN A 251 -25.86 -10.84 10.85
C GLN A 251 -24.86 -11.90 11.34
N ALA A 252 -23.89 -11.54 12.14
CA ALA A 252 -23.03 -12.50 12.83
C ALA A 252 -23.84 -13.20 13.96
N PRO A 253 -23.95 -14.54 13.98
CA PRO A 253 -24.72 -15.29 14.95
C PRO A 253 -24.18 -15.20 16.35
#